data_9089140504b271df284cc211e0b3d376
#
_entry.id   9089140504b271df284cc211e0b3d376
#
_cell.length_a   1.000
_cell.length_b   1.000
_cell.length_c   1.000
_cell.angle_alpha   90.00
_cell.angle_beta   90.00
_cell.angle_gamma   90.00
#
_symmetry.space_group_name_H-M   'P 1'
#
loop_
_entity.id
_entity.type
_entity.pdbx_description
1 polymer ?
#
loop_
_entity_poly.entity_id
_entity_poly.type
_entity_poly.pdbx_seq_one_letter_code
_entity_poly.pdbx_strand_id
1 'polypeptide(L)'
;MRIGILTGGGDVPGLNPCIKAVVYRAVDEGHEVVGIRRGWGGLLELNTDDQESIAHNTIRLDKNVVRTIDRTGGTFLHTSRTNPGKVRPKDVPDFLKDPEHPDAEANDPRPRDFTPHVLKNLEYLGIERLIPIGGDDTLSYGERLHSEGFPVIAIPKTMDNDVYGTDYCIGFSTAVTRSVQFIHQLRTSTGSHERIAVVELFGRNSGETSLISSYLAGVDRAIISEVPYDPELLAELVMQDKRANPSNYAMVTISEGAHMVGGKVVQYGEQDAYGHQKLGGIGQICGEALKKITGEDIIYQQLSYLMRSGAPDALDLMVAVNYANLAMDLITTGVSGRMVALRDGTYTHIPMSTVTSGIKRVDVDELYDAKQYRPKVRNVLGKPMFLY
;
A
#
# COMPACT_ATOMS: atom_id res chain seq x y z
N MET A 1 23.24 19.29 4.90
CA MET A 1 22.92 18.03 5.58
C MET A 1 22.79 16.90 4.59
N ARG A 2 22.90 15.67 5.08
CA ARG A 2 22.69 14.46 4.28
C ARG A 2 21.38 13.80 4.66
N ILE A 3 20.51 13.58 3.67
CA ILE A 3 19.15 13.05 3.83
C ILE A 3 19.11 11.65 3.26
N GLY A 4 18.66 10.68 4.07
CA GLY A 4 18.35 9.32 3.62
C GLY A 4 16.91 9.24 3.10
N ILE A 5 16.69 8.47 2.03
CA ILE A 5 15.36 8.17 1.52
C ILE A 5 15.23 6.68 1.20
N LEU A 6 14.13 6.08 1.57
CA LEU A 6 13.82 4.67 1.28
C LEU A 6 12.34 4.46 0.97
N THR A 7 12.06 3.35 0.28
CA THR A 7 10.70 2.89 0.02
C THR A 7 10.47 1.50 0.60
N GLY A 8 9.38 1.29 1.33
CA GLY A 8 9.07 0.01 1.97
C GLY A 8 7.66 -0.51 1.67
N GLY A 9 7.48 -1.82 1.83
CA GLY A 9 6.23 -2.51 1.54
C GLY A 9 5.97 -2.73 0.05
N GLY A 10 4.71 -2.91 -0.37
CA GLY A 10 4.36 -3.04 -1.78
C GLY A 10 4.67 -1.77 -2.57
N ASP A 11 5.15 -1.91 -3.79
CA ASP A 11 5.32 -0.77 -4.70
C ASP A 11 3.97 -0.22 -5.17
N VAL A 12 3.93 1.06 -5.51
CA VAL A 12 2.78 1.71 -6.14
C VAL A 12 3.25 2.77 -7.14
N PRO A 13 2.43 3.14 -8.12
CA PRO A 13 2.65 4.33 -8.93
C PRO A 13 2.66 5.59 -8.05
N GLY A 14 3.64 6.48 -8.26
CA GLY A 14 3.84 7.69 -7.45
C GLY A 14 5.08 7.68 -6.57
N LEU A 15 5.67 6.51 -6.26
CA LEU A 15 6.93 6.44 -5.50
C LEU A 15 8.08 7.16 -6.21
N ASN A 16 8.28 6.90 -7.49
CA ASN A 16 9.35 7.51 -8.27
C ASN A 16 9.21 9.04 -8.41
N PRO A 17 8.04 9.61 -8.72
CA PRO A 17 7.83 11.06 -8.66
C PRO A 17 8.14 11.67 -7.29
N CYS A 18 7.75 10.98 -6.21
CA CYS A 18 8.03 11.42 -4.84
C CYS A 18 9.54 11.47 -4.57
N ILE A 19 10.27 10.39 -4.90
CA ILE A 19 11.73 10.33 -4.78
C ILE A 19 12.38 11.48 -5.58
N LYS A 20 11.98 11.66 -6.85
CA LYS A 20 12.50 12.73 -7.70
C LYS A 20 12.27 14.10 -7.10
N ALA A 21 11.07 14.39 -6.60
CA ALA A 21 10.74 15.69 -6.02
C ALA A 21 11.56 15.98 -4.76
N VAL A 22 11.74 14.99 -3.86
CA VAL A 22 12.65 15.12 -2.70
C VAL A 22 14.07 15.44 -3.15
N VAL A 23 14.60 14.69 -4.12
CA VAL A 23 15.99 14.87 -4.59
C VAL A 23 16.16 16.24 -5.24
N TYR A 24 15.24 16.67 -6.10
CA TYR A 24 15.32 17.97 -6.75
C TYR A 24 15.33 19.10 -5.72
N ARG A 25 14.39 19.06 -4.76
CA ARG A 25 14.28 20.06 -3.71
C ARG A 25 15.51 20.08 -2.81
N ALA A 26 15.97 18.91 -2.36
CA ALA A 26 17.17 18.80 -1.51
C ALA A 26 18.43 19.36 -2.18
N VAL A 27 18.66 19.02 -3.45
CA VAL A 27 19.82 19.52 -4.21
C VAL A 27 19.75 21.03 -4.42
N ASP A 28 18.56 21.58 -4.72
CA ASP A 28 18.39 23.04 -4.87
C ASP A 28 18.66 23.81 -3.58
N GLU A 29 18.46 23.18 -2.44
CA GLU A 29 18.74 23.74 -1.11
C GLU A 29 20.15 23.37 -0.57
N GLY A 30 21.00 22.77 -1.41
CA GLY A 30 22.39 22.44 -1.06
C GLY A 30 22.56 21.23 -0.15
N HIS A 31 21.61 20.30 -0.18
CA HIS A 31 21.65 19.06 0.58
C HIS A 31 22.06 17.87 -0.28
N GLU A 32 22.64 16.84 0.36
CA GLU A 32 22.92 15.56 -0.26
C GLU A 32 21.81 14.55 0.02
N VAL A 33 21.51 13.71 -0.97
CA VAL A 33 20.51 12.64 -0.80
C VAL A 33 21.15 11.28 -1.04
N VAL A 34 20.95 10.37 -0.09
CA VAL A 34 21.35 8.96 -0.17
C VAL A 34 20.09 8.12 -0.25
N GLY A 35 19.90 7.45 -1.38
CA GLY A 35 18.87 6.43 -1.53
C GLY A 35 19.31 5.13 -0.87
N ILE A 36 18.50 4.60 0.02
CA ILE A 36 18.68 3.30 0.64
C ILE A 36 17.88 2.29 -0.18
N ARG A 37 18.56 1.32 -0.76
CA ARG A 37 17.95 0.33 -1.65
C ARG A 37 17.23 -0.74 -0.83
N ARG A 38 16.12 -1.27 -1.36
CA ARG A 38 15.32 -2.33 -0.73
C ARG A 38 14.79 -1.97 0.66
N GLY A 39 14.48 -0.69 0.89
CA GLY A 39 13.84 -0.22 2.11
C GLY A 39 14.64 -0.53 3.38
N TRP A 40 13.96 -0.96 4.43
CA TRP A 40 14.62 -1.32 5.68
C TRP A 40 15.58 -2.52 5.56
N GLY A 41 15.34 -3.40 4.57
CA GLY A 41 16.24 -4.52 4.27
C GLY A 41 17.64 -4.04 3.87
N GLY A 42 17.75 -2.97 3.10
CA GLY A 42 19.03 -2.41 2.72
C GLY A 42 19.85 -1.90 3.91
N LEU A 43 19.20 -1.33 4.94
CA LEU A 43 19.89 -0.94 6.17
C LEU A 43 20.25 -2.13 7.05
N LEU A 44 19.45 -3.18 7.06
CA LEU A 44 19.76 -4.41 7.81
C LEU A 44 20.94 -5.17 7.21
N GLU A 45 20.94 -5.28 5.87
CA GLU A 45 21.95 -6.03 5.11
C GLU A 45 23.26 -5.25 4.87
N LEU A 46 23.28 -3.96 5.20
CA LEU A 46 24.46 -3.11 5.02
C LEU A 46 25.56 -3.49 6.02
N ASN A 47 26.66 -4.01 5.49
CA ASN A 47 27.90 -4.25 6.22
C ASN A 47 28.86 -3.08 5.95
N THR A 48 29.20 -2.31 6.98
CA THR A 48 30.10 -1.14 6.87
C THR A 48 31.55 -1.49 6.61
N ASP A 49 31.96 -2.73 6.86
CA ASP A 49 33.32 -3.23 6.61
C ASP A 49 33.49 -3.75 5.18
N ASP A 50 32.42 -3.81 4.39
CA ASP A 50 32.40 -4.29 3.02
C ASP A 50 31.92 -3.20 2.04
N GLN A 51 32.82 -2.73 1.18
CA GLN A 51 32.53 -1.71 0.19
C GLN A 51 31.52 -2.16 -0.89
N GLU A 52 31.47 -3.45 -1.22
CA GLU A 52 30.49 -3.99 -2.15
C GLU A 52 29.09 -3.97 -1.50
N SER A 53 29.00 -4.31 -0.22
CA SER A 53 27.76 -4.20 0.54
C SER A 53 27.23 -2.77 0.59
N ILE A 54 28.10 -1.78 0.83
CA ILE A 54 27.72 -0.38 0.85
C ILE A 54 27.19 0.07 -0.53
N ALA A 55 27.90 -0.26 -1.62
CA ALA A 55 27.50 0.09 -2.99
C ALA A 55 26.21 -0.64 -3.43
N HIS A 56 25.99 -1.85 -2.92
CA HIS A 56 24.78 -2.63 -3.22
C HIS A 56 23.54 -2.06 -2.50
N ASN A 57 23.68 -1.59 -1.27
CA ASN A 57 22.58 -1.16 -0.42
C ASN A 57 22.29 0.34 -0.49
N THR A 58 23.21 1.14 -1.03
CA THR A 58 23.04 2.61 -1.10
C THR A 58 23.31 3.14 -2.51
N ILE A 59 22.75 4.31 -2.80
CA ILE A 59 23.00 5.05 -4.02
C ILE A 59 22.96 6.55 -3.73
N ARG A 60 23.99 7.30 -4.18
CA ARG A 60 23.92 8.76 -4.16
C ARG A 60 22.94 9.24 -5.21
N LEU A 61 21.98 10.06 -4.82
CA LEU A 61 20.96 10.59 -5.69
C LEU A 61 21.25 12.05 -6.03
N ASP A 62 21.23 12.36 -7.31
CA ASP A 62 21.29 13.72 -7.85
C ASP A 62 20.21 13.90 -8.94
N LYS A 63 20.07 15.12 -9.46
CA LYS A 63 19.08 15.46 -10.49
C LYS A 63 19.23 14.64 -11.77
N ASN A 64 20.44 14.22 -12.13
CA ASN A 64 20.69 13.44 -13.34
C ASN A 64 20.21 12.00 -13.15
N VAL A 65 20.55 11.39 -12.00
CA VAL A 65 20.16 10.02 -11.65
C VAL A 65 18.64 9.86 -11.65
N VAL A 66 17.90 10.83 -11.09
CA VAL A 66 16.44 10.73 -10.96
C VAL A 66 15.67 11.45 -12.08
N ARG A 67 16.35 11.93 -13.12
CA ARG A 67 15.76 12.82 -14.13
C ARG A 67 14.49 12.28 -14.79
N THR A 68 14.43 10.99 -15.04
CA THR A 68 13.35 10.36 -15.83
C THR A 68 12.53 9.31 -15.07
N ILE A 69 12.83 9.07 -13.77
CA ILE A 69 12.17 7.99 -13.01
C ILE A 69 10.68 8.24 -12.76
N ASP A 70 10.24 9.51 -12.76
CA ASP A 70 8.85 9.92 -12.60
C ASP A 70 7.89 9.44 -13.69
N ARG A 71 8.43 8.96 -14.81
CA ARG A 71 7.65 8.47 -15.97
C ARG A 71 7.26 7.01 -15.87
N THR A 72 7.74 6.32 -14.85
CA THR A 72 7.56 4.88 -14.65
C THR A 72 6.93 4.57 -13.31
N GLY A 73 6.24 3.42 -13.22
CA GLY A 73 5.79 2.85 -11.95
C GLY A 73 6.90 2.14 -11.20
N GLY A 74 6.50 1.41 -10.17
CA GLY A 74 7.45 0.75 -9.28
C GLY A 74 8.23 1.72 -8.40
N THR A 75 9.38 1.29 -7.92
CA THR A 75 10.31 2.13 -7.16
C THR A 75 11.75 1.97 -7.65
N PHE A 76 12.40 3.08 -7.96
CA PHE A 76 13.79 3.13 -8.38
C PHE A 76 14.75 2.58 -7.31
N LEU A 77 14.38 2.72 -6.04
CA LEU A 77 15.17 2.25 -4.90
C LEU A 77 14.95 0.78 -4.56
N HIS A 78 14.03 0.08 -5.26
CA HIS A 78 13.52 -1.22 -4.85
C HIS A 78 12.85 -1.17 -3.48
N THR A 79 12.27 -2.27 -3.04
CA THR A 79 11.51 -2.33 -1.79
C THR A 79 11.66 -3.68 -1.11
N SER A 80 11.39 -3.74 0.18
CA SER A 80 11.27 -4.99 0.95
C SER A 80 10.16 -4.89 2.00
N ARG A 81 9.79 -6.04 2.55
CA ARG A 81 8.94 -6.19 3.72
C ARG A 81 9.74 -6.61 4.93
N THR A 82 10.91 -6.01 5.11
CA THR A 82 11.81 -6.28 6.22
C THR A 82 11.45 -5.39 7.41
N ASN A 83 11.39 -5.99 8.60
CA ASN A 83 11.28 -5.27 9.87
C ASN A 83 12.53 -5.52 10.69
N PRO A 84 13.49 -4.58 10.75
CA PRO A 84 14.73 -4.80 11.51
C PRO A 84 14.51 -4.94 13.02
N GLY A 85 13.39 -4.48 13.57
CA GLY A 85 13.01 -4.70 14.96
C GLY A 85 12.48 -6.12 15.26
N LYS A 86 12.24 -6.95 14.21
CA LYS A 86 11.67 -8.30 14.34
C LYS A 86 12.19 -9.23 13.25
N VAL A 87 13.51 -9.39 13.16
CA VAL A 87 14.17 -10.24 12.15
C VAL A 87 14.11 -11.70 12.58
N ARG A 88 13.52 -12.55 11.74
CA ARG A 88 13.48 -14.00 12.02
C ARG A 88 14.88 -14.60 11.91
N PRO A 89 15.20 -15.65 12.64
CA PRO A 89 16.54 -16.26 12.62
C PRO A 89 17.04 -16.60 11.21
N LYS A 90 16.17 -17.11 10.34
CA LYS A 90 16.50 -17.45 8.95
C LYS A 90 16.82 -16.24 8.05
N ASP A 91 16.38 -15.05 8.45
CA ASP A 91 16.50 -13.82 7.69
C ASP A 91 17.63 -12.90 8.22
N VAL A 92 18.37 -13.36 9.25
CA VAL A 92 19.52 -12.64 9.82
C VAL A 92 20.70 -12.71 8.83
N PRO A 93 21.28 -11.56 8.41
CA PRO A 93 22.48 -11.54 7.58
C PRO A 93 23.65 -12.32 8.20
N ASP A 94 24.41 -13.05 7.38
CA ASP A 94 25.47 -13.94 7.89
C ASP A 94 26.53 -13.19 8.73
N PHE A 95 26.88 -11.97 8.37
CA PHE A 95 27.86 -11.15 9.12
C PHE A 95 27.34 -10.64 10.47
N LEU A 96 26.03 -10.77 10.75
CA LEU A 96 25.40 -10.42 12.03
C LEU A 96 25.15 -11.67 12.91
N LYS A 97 25.42 -12.86 12.41
CA LYS A 97 25.33 -14.10 13.19
C LYS A 97 26.52 -14.21 14.15
N ASP A 98 26.29 -14.87 15.28
CA ASP A 98 27.36 -15.16 16.22
C ASP A 98 28.33 -16.18 15.60
N PRO A 99 29.60 -15.82 15.35
CA PRO A 99 30.56 -16.75 14.75
C PRO A 99 30.91 -17.94 15.63
N GLU A 100 30.75 -17.82 16.96
CA GLU A 100 31.05 -18.93 17.92
C GLU A 100 29.85 -19.90 18.03
N HIS A 101 28.65 -19.45 17.72
CA HIS A 101 27.42 -20.22 17.81
C HIS A 101 26.51 -20.02 16.59
N PRO A 102 26.95 -20.39 15.37
CA PRO A 102 26.17 -20.14 14.13
C PRO A 102 24.83 -20.88 14.14
N ASP A 103 24.69 -21.97 14.86
CA ASP A 103 23.47 -22.76 15.00
C ASP A 103 22.61 -22.34 16.22
N ALA A 104 23.09 -21.45 17.09
CA ALA A 104 22.30 -20.96 18.22
C ALA A 104 21.01 -20.27 17.75
N GLU A 105 21.05 -19.71 16.55
CA GLU A 105 19.91 -19.05 15.89
C GLU A 105 18.86 -20.05 15.39
N ALA A 106 19.28 -21.23 14.94
CA ALA A 106 18.38 -22.29 14.51
C ALA A 106 17.57 -22.90 15.68
N ASN A 107 18.08 -22.78 16.89
CA ASN A 107 17.45 -23.33 18.10
C ASN A 107 16.55 -22.35 18.84
N ASP A 108 16.59 -21.04 18.52
CA ASP A 108 15.70 -20.03 19.09
C ASP A 108 14.85 -19.38 18.00
N PRO A 109 13.57 -19.77 17.85
CA PRO A 109 12.70 -19.27 16.80
C PRO A 109 12.24 -17.81 16.99
N ARG A 110 12.63 -17.16 18.10
CA ARG A 110 12.18 -15.80 18.41
C ARG A 110 12.84 -14.78 17.48
N PRO A 111 12.07 -13.82 16.93
CA PRO A 111 12.63 -12.71 16.16
C PRO A 111 13.57 -11.86 17.03
N ARG A 112 14.61 -11.29 16.40
CA ARG A 112 15.61 -10.43 17.04
C ARG A 112 15.49 -9.00 16.58
N ASP A 113 15.88 -8.07 17.45
CA ASP A 113 15.89 -6.63 17.18
C ASP A 113 17.29 -6.16 16.77
N PHE A 114 17.41 -5.71 15.51
CA PHE A 114 18.62 -5.15 14.93
C PHE A 114 18.54 -3.61 14.78
N THR A 115 17.65 -2.94 15.51
CA THR A 115 17.55 -1.48 15.51
C THR A 115 18.88 -0.78 15.85
N PRO A 116 19.69 -1.26 16.82
CA PRO A 116 21.02 -0.68 17.08
C PRO A 116 21.96 -0.75 15.87
N HIS A 117 21.92 -1.85 15.10
CA HIS A 117 22.69 -1.99 13.85
C HIS A 117 22.24 -0.99 12.79
N VAL A 118 20.92 -0.83 12.61
CA VAL A 118 20.35 0.16 11.67
C VAL A 118 20.78 1.58 12.04
N LEU A 119 20.73 1.96 13.31
CA LEU A 119 21.16 3.28 13.79
C LEU A 119 22.66 3.52 13.54
N LYS A 120 23.50 2.52 13.82
CA LYS A 120 24.95 2.55 13.52
C LYS A 120 25.19 2.74 12.02
N ASN A 121 24.44 2.07 11.17
CA ASN A 121 24.57 2.21 9.72
C ASN A 121 24.14 3.60 9.22
N LEU A 122 23.08 4.17 9.79
CA LEU A 122 22.69 5.56 9.48
C LEU A 122 23.75 6.56 9.89
N GLU A 123 24.36 6.39 11.06
CA GLU A 123 25.48 7.21 11.54
C GLU A 123 26.71 7.07 10.63
N TYR A 124 27.11 5.85 10.28
CA TYR A 124 28.23 5.57 9.37
C TYR A 124 28.03 6.24 8.00
N LEU A 125 26.83 6.19 7.45
CA LEU A 125 26.48 6.84 6.20
C LEU A 125 26.40 8.37 6.33
N GLY A 126 26.50 8.92 7.54
CA GLY A 126 26.37 10.34 7.84
C GLY A 126 24.97 10.89 7.55
N ILE A 127 23.93 10.05 7.63
CA ILE A 127 22.54 10.46 7.39
C ILE A 127 22.02 11.19 8.64
N GLU A 128 21.62 12.44 8.47
CA GLU A 128 21.14 13.31 9.54
C GLU A 128 19.61 13.32 9.66
N ARG A 129 18.91 12.99 8.56
CA ARG A 129 17.45 12.96 8.45
C ARG A 129 17.04 11.79 7.55
N LEU A 130 15.92 11.13 7.86
CA LEU A 130 15.43 10.01 7.08
C LEU A 130 13.98 10.23 6.60
N ILE A 131 13.73 9.92 5.33
CA ILE A 131 12.40 9.94 4.72
C ILE A 131 12.00 8.51 4.32
N PRO A 132 11.33 7.73 5.19
CA PRO A 132 10.69 6.50 4.79
C PRO A 132 9.37 6.80 4.06
N ILE A 133 9.18 6.16 2.89
CA ILE A 133 7.96 6.20 2.11
C ILE A 133 7.33 4.82 2.15
N GLY A 134 6.15 4.66 2.75
CA GLY A 134 5.56 3.34 2.90
C GLY A 134 4.16 3.31 3.49
N GLY A 135 3.63 2.09 3.67
CA GLY A 135 2.41 1.83 4.43
C GLY A 135 2.68 1.81 5.93
N ASP A 136 1.64 1.51 6.70
CA ASP A 136 1.64 1.47 8.16
C ASP A 136 2.82 0.66 8.75
N ASP A 137 3.14 -0.51 8.22
CA ASP A 137 4.29 -1.33 8.63
C ASP A 137 5.63 -0.59 8.48
N THR A 138 5.85 0.04 7.32
CA THR A 138 7.09 0.79 7.05
C THR A 138 7.18 2.02 7.94
N LEU A 139 6.07 2.71 8.12
CA LEU A 139 6.01 3.94 8.90
C LEU A 139 6.08 3.69 10.41
N SER A 140 5.53 2.57 10.90
CA SER A 140 5.64 2.16 12.30
C SER A 140 7.09 1.90 12.72
N TYR A 141 7.89 1.30 11.83
CA TYR A 141 9.33 1.16 12.11
C TYR A 141 10.07 2.51 12.04
N GLY A 142 9.65 3.40 11.14
CA GLY A 142 10.15 4.80 11.13
C GLY A 142 9.83 5.55 12.43
N GLU A 143 8.64 5.34 12.99
CA GLU A 143 8.25 5.87 14.30
C GLU A 143 9.14 5.28 15.41
N ARG A 144 9.42 3.99 15.38
CA ARG A 144 10.35 3.34 16.32
C ARG A 144 11.74 4.01 16.26
N LEU A 145 12.31 4.25 15.08
CA LEU A 145 13.59 4.97 14.95
C LEU A 145 13.51 6.39 15.52
N HIS A 146 12.39 7.08 15.30
CA HIS A 146 12.19 8.40 15.88
C HIS A 146 12.16 8.36 17.40
N SER A 147 11.50 7.37 17.99
CA SER A 147 11.47 7.19 19.45
C SER A 147 12.85 6.86 20.06
N GLU A 148 13.76 6.28 19.28
CA GLU A 148 15.17 6.08 19.63
C GLU A 148 16.04 7.33 19.43
N GLY A 149 15.43 8.46 19.01
CA GLY A 149 16.08 9.76 18.85
C GLY A 149 16.53 10.09 17.44
N PHE A 150 16.30 9.23 16.44
CA PHE A 150 16.70 9.52 15.06
C PHE A 150 15.64 10.39 14.35
N PRO A 151 16.04 11.51 13.67
CA PRO A 151 15.09 12.41 13.03
C PRO A 151 14.47 11.81 11.76
N VAL A 152 13.13 11.60 11.76
CA VAL A 152 12.37 10.99 10.68
C VAL A 152 11.20 11.89 10.26
N ILE A 153 10.96 11.98 8.94
CA ILE A 153 9.73 12.52 8.34
C ILE A 153 9.15 11.43 7.42
N ALA A 154 7.94 10.99 7.69
CA ALA A 154 7.28 9.90 6.99
C ALA A 154 6.37 10.38 5.85
N ILE A 155 6.31 9.60 4.76
CA ILE A 155 5.39 9.84 3.64
C ILE A 155 4.48 8.62 3.47
N PRO A 156 3.13 8.76 3.58
CA PRO A 156 2.21 7.65 3.49
C PRO A 156 2.01 7.20 2.05
N LYS A 157 2.14 5.90 1.82
CA LYS A 157 2.00 5.24 0.53
C LYS A 157 1.33 3.88 0.72
N THR A 158 0.18 3.69 0.11
CA THR A 158 -0.50 2.41 -0.06
C THR A 158 -1.62 2.57 -1.08
N MET A 159 -1.87 1.54 -1.88
CA MET A 159 -3.00 1.55 -2.80
C MET A 159 -4.33 1.28 -2.09
N ASP A 160 -4.30 0.72 -0.89
CA ASP A 160 -5.50 0.40 -0.09
C ASP A 160 -6.04 1.63 0.66
N ASN A 161 -5.30 2.76 0.64
CA ASN A 161 -5.61 4.01 1.32
C ASN A 161 -5.86 3.86 2.82
N ASP A 162 -5.22 2.88 3.48
CA ASP A 162 -5.53 2.44 4.83
C ASP A 162 -4.57 2.93 5.93
N VAL A 163 -3.62 3.84 5.63
CA VAL A 163 -2.77 4.48 6.65
C VAL A 163 -3.60 5.45 7.49
N TYR A 164 -3.64 5.20 8.80
CA TYR A 164 -4.40 6.02 9.73
C TYR A 164 -3.82 7.42 9.89
N GLY A 165 -4.70 8.42 9.91
CA GLY A 165 -4.35 9.83 10.10
C GLY A 165 -4.20 10.67 8.84
N THR A 166 -4.35 10.08 7.67
CA THR A 166 -4.42 10.79 6.40
C THR A 166 -5.61 10.36 5.56
N ASP A 167 -6.20 11.30 4.83
CA ASP A 167 -7.30 11.00 3.91
C ASP A 167 -6.81 10.34 2.62
N TYR A 168 -5.53 10.52 2.28
CA TYR A 168 -4.97 10.05 1.02
C TYR A 168 -3.56 9.49 1.16
N CYS A 169 -3.33 8.33 0.54
CA CYS A 169 -2.03 7.70 0.38
C CYS A 169 -1.62 7.65 -1.10
N ILE A 170 -0.34 7.86 -1.39
CA ILE A 170 0.20 7.72 -2.74
C ILE A 170 -0.07 6.30 -3.27
N GLY A 171 -0.62 6.20 -4.48
CA GLY A 171 -0.91 4.94 -5.16
C GLY A 171 -2.39 4.57 -5.22
N PHE A 172 -3.24 5.20 -4.40
CA PHE A 172 -4.67 4.90 -4.33
C PHE A 172 -5.42 5.28 -5.61
N SER A 173 -5.29 6.52 -6.08
CA SER A 173 -6.00 7.00 -7.27
C SER A 173 -5.66 6.19 -8.51
N THR A 174 -4.39 5.87 -8.73
CA THR A 174 -3.97 5.06 -9.87
C THR A 174 -4.55 3.65 -9.79
N ALA A 175 -4.61 3.05 -8.60
CA ALA A 175 -5.21 1.74 -8.41
C ALA A 175 -6.71 1.76 -8.77
N VAL A 176 -7.44 2.78 -8.35
CA VAL A 176 -8.85 2.98 -8.72
C VAL A 176 -8.99 3.23 -10.23
N THR A 177 -8.20 4.13 -10.81
CA THR A 177 -8.24 4.45 -12.26
C THR A 177 -8.03 3.19 -13.10
N ARG A 178 -7.06 2.35 -12.75
CA ARG A 178 -6.81 1.10 -13.46
C ARG A 178 -7.91 0.08 -13.26
N SER A 179 -8.42 -0.06 -12.04
CA SER A 179 -9.53 -0.96 -11.74
C SER A 179 -10.75 -0.60 -12.59
N VAL A 180 -11.12 0.68 -12.65
CA VAL A 180 -12.23 1.18 -13.48
C VAL A 180 -12.01 0.85 -14.96
N GLN A 181 -10.80 1.08 -15.48
CA GLN A 181 -10.46 0.76 -16.86
C GLN A 181 -10.61 -0.73 -17.17
N PHE A 182 -10.08 -1.61 -16.32
CA PHE A 182 -10.18 -3.06 -16.51
C PHE A 182 -11.61 -3.57 -16.37
N ILE A 183 -12.39 -3.04 -15.42
CA ILE A 183 -13.82 -3.37 -15.27
C ILE A 183 -14.58 -3.02 -16.54
N HIS A 184 -14.36 -1.82 -17.12
CA HIS A 184 -14.99 -1.44 -18.37
C HIS A 184 -14.61 -2.32 -19.55
N GLN A 185 -13.33 -2.72 -19.64
CA GLN A 185 -12.89 -3.66 -20.69
C GLN A 185 -13.55 -5.04 -20.52
N LEU A 186 -13.64 -5.53 -19.28
CA LEU A 186 -14.26 -6.84 -19.01
C LEU A 186 -15.75 -6.86 -19.31
N ARG A 187 -16.45 -5.73 -19.20
CA ARG A 187 -17.88 -5.60 -19.56
C ARG A 187 -18.18 -6.08 -20.96
N THR A 188 -17.28 -5.85 -21.92
CA THR A 188 -17.48 -6.26 -23.31
C THR A 188 -17.65 -7.78 -23.44
N SER A 189 -16.75 -8.54 -22.82
CA SER A 189 -16.85 -10.01 -22.82
C SER A 189 -18.01 -10.49 -21.94
N THR A 190 -18.24 -9.85 -20.79
CA THR A 190 -19.33 -10.21 -19.88
C THR A 190 -20.68 -10.06 -20.56
N GLY A 191 -20.93 -8.94 -21.24
CA GLY A 191 -22.15 -8.69 -21.99
C GLY A 191 -22.29 -9.59 -23.23
N SER A 192 -21.21 -9.80 -24.00
CA SER A 192 -21.24 -10.67 -25.18
C SER A 192 -21.64 -12.10 -24.87
N HIS A 193 -21.31 -12.59 -23.67
CA HIS A 193 -21.62 -13.94 -23.21
C HIS A 193 -22.79 -14.01 -22.22
N GLU A 194 -23.42 -12.88 -21.91
CA GLU A 194 -24.55 -12.77 -20.97
C GLU A 194 -24.27 -13.43 -19.61
N ARG A 195 -23.06 -13.19 -19.06
CA ARG A 195 -22.56 -13.84 -17.84
C ARG A 195 -22.61 -12.92 -16.63
N ILE A 196 -22.26 -13.46 -15.48
CA ILE A 196 -21.92 -12.72 -14.26
C ILE A 196 -20.39 -12.63 -14.19
N ALA A 197 -19.84 -11.42 -14.00
CA ALA A 197 -18.42 -11.24 -13.75
C ALA A 197 -18.15 -10.95 -12.28
N VAL A 198 -17.17 -11.63 -11.70
CA VAL A 198 -16.62 -11.37 -10.36
C VAL A 198 -15.20 -10.87 -10.53
N VAL A 199 -14.94 -9.62 -10.12
CA VAL A 199 -13.64 -8.97 -10.22
C VAL A 199 -13.05 -8.80 -8.83
N GLU A 200 -11.95 -9.54 -8.56
CA GLU A 200 -11.24 -9.44 -7.29
C GLU A 200 -10.22 -8.31 -7.34
N LEU A 201 -10.29 -7.43 -6.36
CA LEU A 201 -9.44 -6.26 -6.20
C LEU A 201 -8.59 -6.37 -4.92
N PHE A 202 -7.46 -5.70 -4.88
CA PHE A 202 -6.75 -5.49 -3.63
C PHE A 202 -7.63 -4.75 -2.61
N GLY A 203 -7.29 -4.85 -1.34
CA GLY A 203 -8.05 -4.32 -0.21
C GLY A 203 -8.01 -5.30 0.95
N ARG A 204 -6.82 -5.41 1.58
CA ARG A 204 -6.58 -6.36 2.69
C ARG A 204 -7.47 -6.03 3.88
N ASN A 205 -7.31 -4.82 4.35
CA ASN A 205 -7.91 -4.34 5.59
C ASN A 205 -9.01 -3.32 5.32
N SER A 206 -8.96 -2.62 4.22
CA SER A 206 -9.94 -1.64 3.78
C SER A 206 -10.50 -2.02 2.42
N GLY A 207 -11.81 -2.00 2.31
CA GLY A 207 -12.53 -2.22 1.06
C GLY A 207 -12.68 -0.96 0.21
N GLU A 208 -11.98 0.13 0.56
CA GLU A 208 -12.14 1.44 -0.09
C GLU A 208 -11.87 1.38 -1.58
N THR A 209 -10.81 0.69 -2.00
CA THR A 209 -10.48 0.53 -3.44
C THR A 209 -11.59 -0.18 -4.20
N SER A 210 -12.19 -1.24 -3.64
CA SER A 210 -13.33 -1.94 -4.23
C SER A 210 -14.57 -1.05 -4.26
N LEU A 211 -14.85 -0.35 -3.16
CA LEU A 211 -16.00 0.54 -3.04
C LEU A 211 -15.97 1.66 -4.09
N ILE A 212 -14.85 2.39 -4.17
CA ILE A 212 -14.72 3.53 -5.09
C ILE A 212 -14.62 3.07 -6.54
N SER A 213 -13.90 1.98 -6.81
CA SER A 213 -13.85 1.40 -8.17
C SER A 213 -15.24 0.97 -8.64
N SER A 214 -16.03 0.34 -7.78
CA SER A 214 -17.41 -0.05 -8.06
C SER A 214 -18.30 1.16 -8.34
N TYR A 215 -18.21 2.16 -7.50
CA TYR A 215 -18.98 3.39 -7.64
C TYR A 215 -18.70 4.09 -8.97
N LEU A 216 -17.42 4.28 -9.29
CA LEU A 216 -17.00 4.98 -10.52
C LEU A 216 -17.23 4.16 -11.79
N ALA A 217 -17.05 2.84 -11.72
CA ALA A 217 -17.32 1.95 -12.84
C ALA A 217 -18.82 1.61 -13.01
N GLY A 218 -19.68 1.99 -12.07
CA GLY A 218 -21.10 1.61 -12.09
C GLY A 218 -21.29 0.09 -12.05
N VAL A 219 -20.60 -0.58 -11.14
CA VAL A 219 -20.72 -2.04 -10.93
C VAL A 219 -22.00 -2.33 -10.15
N ASP A 220 -22.66 -3.45 -10.43
CA ASP A 220 -23.96 -3.77 -9.83
C ASP A 220 -23.86 -4.03 -8.33
N ARG A 221 -22.83 -4.81 -7.91
CA ARG A 221 -22.59 -5.14 -6.50
C ARG A 221 -21.10 -5.02 -6.16
N ALA A 222 -20.82 -4.56 -4.93
CA ALA A 222 -19.47 -4.40 -4.39
C ALA A 222 -19.40 -5.11 -3.04
N ILE A 223 -18.47 -6.05 -2.88
CA ILE A 223 -18.19 -6.72 -1.61
C ILE A 223 -16.91 -6.13 -1.03
N ILE A 224 -16.98 -5.62 0.17
CA ILE A 224 -15.88 -4.95 0.87
C ILE A 224 -15.37 -5.79 2.05
N SER A 225 -14.15 -5.52 2.48
CA SER A 225 -13.49 -6.27 3.56
C SER A 225 -14.17 -6.14 4.92
N GLU A 226 -14.84 -5.00 5.15
CA GLU A 226 -15.46 -4.64 6.43
C GLU A 226 -16.76 -5.38 6.74
N VAL A 227 -17.45 -5.89 5.69
CA VAL A 227 -18.78 -6.49 5.84
C VAL A 227 -18.76 -7.92 5.31
N PRO A 228 -19.01 -8.92 6.17
CA PRO A 228 -19.22 -10.29 5.71
C PRO A 228 -20.39 -10.37 4.75
N TYR A 229 -20.26 -11.14 3.66
CA TYR A 229 -21.34 -11.29 2.70
C TYR A 229 -22.00 -12.67 2.79
N ASP A 230 -23.31 -12.71 2.54
CA ASP A 230 -24.09 -13.93 2.38
C ASP A 230 -24.16 -14.27 0.88
N PRO A 231 -23.64 -15.44 0.46
CA PRO A 231 -23.64 -15.82 -0.95
C PRO A 231 -25.04 -16.05 -1.54
N GLU A 232 -26.02 -16.46 -0.73
CA GLU A 232 -27.41 -16.64 -1.18
C GLU A 232 -28.08 -15.29 -1.45
N LEU A 233 -27.95 -14.33 -0.52
CA LEU A 233 -28.42 -12.98 -0.73
C LEU A 233 -27.71 -12.32 -1.92
N LEU A 234 -26.39 -12.48 -2.05
CA LEU A 234 -25.63 -11.94 -3.18
C LEU A 234 -26.14 -12.53 -4.51
N ALA A 235 -26.39 -13.83 -4.57
CA ALA A 235 -26.92 -14.51 -5.76
C ALA A 235 -28.30 -13.96 -6.15
N GLU A 236 -29.21 -13.79 -5.19
CA GLU A 236 -30.52 -13.19 -5.43
C GLU A 236 -30.40 -11.79 -6.05
N LEU A 237 -29.59 -10.92 -5.41
CA LEU A 237 -29.40 -9.55 -5.83
C LEU A 237 -28.76 -9.44 -7.22
N VAL A 238 -27.72 -10.24 -7.50
CA VAL A 238 -27.02 -10.27 -8.79
C VAL A 238 -27.96 -10.77 -9.91
N MET A 239 -28.81 -11.75 -9.63
CA MET A 239 -29.79 -12.23 -10.60
C MET A 239 -30.88 -11.21 -10.89
N GLN A 240 -31.28 -10.40 -9.91
CA GLN A 240 -32.18 -9.26 -10.13
C GLN A 240 -31.53 -8.24 -11.08
N ASP A 241 -30.27 -7.88 -10.84
CA ASP A 241 -29.53 -6.93 -11.67
C ASP A 241 -29.35 -7.46 -13.10
N LYS A 242 -28.93 -8.74 -13.25
CA LYS A 242 -28.76 -9.39 -14.55
C LYS A 242 -30.05 -9.35 -15.39
N ARG A 243 -31.20 -9.68 -14.77
CA ARG A 243 -32.52 -9.65 -15.44
C ARG A 243 -32.98 -8.24 -15.79
N ALA A 244 -32.62 -7.24 -14.97
CA ALA A 244 -32.96 -5.87 -15.22
C ALA A 244 -32.06 -5.21 -16.31
N ASN A 245 -30.91 -5.79 -16.57
CA ASN A 245 -29.97 -5.29 -17.58
C ASN A 245 -30.41 -5.75 -18.99
N PRO A 246 -30.68 -4.85 -19.95
CA PRO A 246 -31.04 -5.20 -21.32
C PRO A 246 -30.04 -6.12 -22.02
N SER A 247 -28.76 -6.08 -21.60
CA SER A 247 -27.69 -6.93 -22.13
C SER A 247 -27.49 -8.21 -21.31
N ASN A 248 -28.40 -8.52 -20.37
CA ASN A 248 -28.49 -9.75 -19.60
C ASN A 248 -27.18 -10.18 -18.92
N TYR A 249 -26.42 -9.24 -18.34
CA TYR A 249 -25.22 -9.52 -17.56
C TYR A 249 -25.20 -8.75 -16.25
N ALA A 250 -24.37 -9.16 -15.29
CA ALA A 250 -24.11 -8.41 -14.07
C ALA A 250 -22.63 -8.46 -13.68
N MET A 251 -22.18 -7.46 -12.92
CA MET A 251 -20.80 -7.33 -12.46
C MET A 251 -20.74 -7.17 -10.94
N VAL A 252 -19.81 -7.90 -10.34
CA VAL A 252 -19.51 -7.86 -8.90
C VAL A 252 -18.05 -7.55 -8.70
N THR A 253 -17.71 -6.59 -7.86
CA THR A 253 -16.34 -6.46 -7.33
C THR A 253 -16.26 -7.06 -5.94
N ILE A 254 -15.09 -7.59 -5.58
CA ILE A 254 -14.84 -8.17 -4.27
C ILE A 254 -13.42 -7.84 -3.80
N SER A 255 -13.28 -7.30 -2.59
CA SER A 255 -11.98 -7.08 -1.96
C SER A 255 -11.32 -8.40 -1.55
N GLU A 256 -10.01 -8.51 -1.71
CA GLU A 256 -9.26 -9.72 -1.32
C GLU A 256 -9.37 -10.07 0.18
N GLY A 257 -9.65 -9.07 1.03
CA GLY A 257 -9.88 -9.24 2.47
C GLY A 257 -11.33 -9.59 2.84
N ALA A 258 -12.24 -9.69 1.86
CA ALA A 258 -13.63 -10.05 2.12
C ALA A 258 -13.78 -11.51 2.60
N HIS A 259 -14.88 -11.80 3.27
CA HIS A 259 -15.20 -13.15 3.73
C HIS A 259 -16.71 -13.40 3.77
N MET A 260 -17.10 -14.66 3.64
CA MET A 260 -18.49 -15.05 3.79
C MET A 260 -18.94 -15.00 5.25
N VAL A 261 -20.24 -14.85 5.47
CA VAL A 261 -20.84 -15.01 6.81
C VAL A 261 -20.44 -16.36 7.40
N GLY A 262 -19.88 -16.37 8.61
CA GLY A 262 -19.35 -17.58 9.27
C GLY A 262 -18.02 -18.11 8.72
N GLY A 263 -17.51 -17.53 7.66
CA GLY A 263 -16.22 -17.87 7.07
C GLY A 263 -15.03 -17.07 7.64
N LYS A 264 -13.84 -17.35 7.12
CA LYS A 264 -12.61 -16.61 7.41
C LYS A 264 -12.05 -16.01 6.13
N VAL A 265 -11.23 -14.96 6.30
CA VAL A 265 -10.44 -14.39 5.20
C VAL A 265 -9.54 -15.46 4.59
N VAL A 266 -9.52 -15.54 3.26
CA VAL A 266 -8.71 -16.54 2.54
C VAL A 266 -7.24 -16.10 2.54
N GLN A 267 -6.40 -16.91 3.18
CA GLN A 267 -4.98 -16.65 3.33
C GLN A 267 -4.16 -17.86 2.87
N TYR A 268 -2.99 -17.62 2.29
CA TYR A 268 -2.08 -18.67 1.86
C TYR A 268 -0.60 -18.24 1.95
N GLY A 269 0.30 -19.23 1.96
CA GLY A 269 1.73 -19.00 2.06
C GLY A 269 2.23 -18.73 3.49
N GLU A 270 3.53 -18.47 3.61
CA GLU A 270 4.15 -18.09 4.88
C GLU A 270 3.86 -16.64 5.25
N GLN A 271 3.91 -16.36 6.56
CA GLN A 271 3.84 -14.98 7.06
C GLN A 271 5.11 -14.21 6.70
N ASP A 272 4.97 -12.93 6.36
CA ASP A 272 6.10 -12.01 6.20
C ASP A 272 6.64 -11.51 7.56
N ALA A 273 7.61 -10.59 7.55
CA ALA A 273 8.24 -10.05 8.77
C ALA A 273 7.27 -9.24 9.66
N TYR A 274 6.12 -8.86 9.14
CA TYR A 274 5.07 -8.13 9.86
C TYR A 274 3.90 -9.05 10.28
N GLY A 275 3.97 -10.35 9.93
CA GLY A 275 2.96 -11.35 10.27
C GLY A 275 1.83 -11.47 9.24
N HIS A 276 1.93 -10.83 8.09
CA HIS A 276 0.92 -10.91 7.03
C HIS A 276 1.13 -12.13 6.14
N GLN A 277 0.05 -12.85 5.86
CA GLN A 277 -0.01 -13.86 4.80
C GLN A 277 -0.52 -13.24 3.50
N LYS A 278 -0.26 -13.89 2.38
CA LYS A 278 -0.86 -13.49 1.10
C LYS A 278 -2.37 -13.72 1.15
N LEU A 279 -3.12 -12.75 0.63
CA LEU A 279 -4.57 -12.85 0.43
C LEU A 279 -4.88 -13.12 -1.04
N GLY A 280 -6.11 -13.54 -1.30
CA GLY A 280 -6.63 -13.73 -2.65
C GLY A 280 -7.35 -15.06 -2.84
N GLY A 281 -8.11 -15.14 -3.94
CA GLY A 281 -8.92 -16.31 -4.27
C GLY A 281 -10.33 -16.25 -3.69
N ILE A 282 -10.69 -15.26 -2.89
CA ILE A 282 -12.07 -15.09 -2.41
C ILE A 282 -13.03 -14.81 -3.57
N GLY A 283 -12.59 -14.11 -4.60
CA GLY A 283 -13.38 -13.88 -5.81
C GLY A 283 -13.67 -15.16 -6.59
N GLN A 284 -12.72 -16.10 -6.65
CA GLN A 284 -12.96 -17.42 -7.23
C GLN A 284 -13.99 -18.19 -6.41
N ILE A 285 -13.83 -18.25 -5.09
CA ILE A 285 -14.75 -18.92 -4.17
C ILE A 285 -16.16 -18.31 -4.28
N CYS A 286 -16.25 -16.98 -4.34
CA CYS A 286 -17.50 -16.26 -4.56
C CYS A 286 -18.13 -16.66 -5.91
N GLY A 287 -17.35 -16.69 -6.98
CA GLY A 287 -17.81 -17.10 -8.30
C GLY A 287 -18.32 -18.55 -8.34
N GLU A 288 -17.62 -19.48 -7.71
CA GLU A 288 -18.05 -20.89 -7.59
C GLU A 288 -19.35 -21.01 -6.79
N ALA A 289 -19.50 -20.26 -5.70
CA ALA A 289 -20.74 -20.21 -4.93
C ALA A 289 -21.91 -19.65 -5.75
N LEU A 290 -21.70 -18.52 -6.44
CA LEU A 290 -22.72 -17.95 -7.33
C LEU A 290 -23.12 -18.92 -8.44
N LYS A 291 -22.16 -19.59 -9.11
CA LYS A 291 -22.44 -20.60 -10.13
C LYS A 291 -23.29 -21.76 -9.58
N LYS A 292 -22.95 -22.25 -8.40
CA LYS A 292 -23.68 -23.33 -7.76
C LYS A 292 -25.13 -22.95 -7.41
N ILE A 293 -25.34 -21.71 -6.94
CA ILE A 293 -26.68 -21.26 -6.51
C ILE A 293 -27.55 -20.87 -7.70
N THR A 294 -26.99 -20.15 -8.69
CA THR A 294 -27.75 -19.55 -9.80
C THR A 294 -27.83 -20.44 -11.04
N GLY A 295 -26.87 -21.35 -11.23
CA GLY A 295 -26.69 -22.11 -12.47
C GLY A 295 -26.03 -21.30 -13.61
N GLU A 296 -25.71 -20.02 -13.39
CA GLU A 296 -25.14 -19.12 -14.40
C GLU A 296 -23.64 -19.36 -14.56
N ASP A 297 -23.12 -19.10 -15.76
CA ASP A 297 -21.70 -19.10 -16.00
C ASP A 297 -21.05 -17.82 -15.46
N ILE A 298 -19.91 -17.99 -14.79
CA ILE A 298 -19.19 -16.93 -14.13
C ILE A 298 -17.88 -16.62 -14.88
N ILE A 299 -17.58 -15.35 -15.08
CA ILE A 299 -16.25 -14.86 -15.42
C ILE A 299 -15.59 -14.40 -14.13
N TYR A 300 -14.49 -15.04 -13.74
CA TYR A 300 -13.65 -14.58 -12.64
C TYR A 300 -12.40 -13.89 -13.16
N GLN A 301 -12.12 -12.72 -12.62
CA GLN A 301 -10.90 -11.97 -12.92
C GLN A 301 -10.30 -11.39 -11.65
N GLN A 302 -9.05 -11.72 -11.36
CA GLN A 302 -8.26 -11.09 -10.31
C GLN A 302 -7.37 -10.01 -10.95
N LEU A 303 -7.48 -8.76 -10.52
CA LEU A 303 -6.64 -7.67 -11.04
C LEU A 303 -5.27 -7.62 -10.37
N SER A 304 -5.21 -7.85 -9.06
CA SER A 304 -3.95 -7.99 -8.32
C SER A 304 -2.91 -6.91 -8.70
N TYR A 305 -1.70 -7.31 -9.09
CA TYR A 305 -0.60 -6.41 -9.44
C TYR A 305 -0.89 -5.45 -10.61
N LEU A 306 -1.87 -5.75 -11.46
CA LEU A 306 -2.25 -4.83 -12.54
C LEU A 306 -2.79 -3.50 -12.03
N MET A 307 -3.37 -3.48 -10.83
CA MET A 307 -3.88 -2.26 -10.20
C MET A 307 -2.76 -1.25 -9.88
N ARG A 308 -1.55 -1.71 -9.59
CA ARG A 308 -0.41 -0.89 -9.18
C ARG A 308 0.74 -0.85 -10.19
N SER A 309 0.54 -1.37 -11.40
CA SER A 309 1.56 -1.38 -12.46
C SER A 309 1.53 -0.09 -13.28
N GLY A 310 2.69 0.29 -13.83
CA GLY A 310 2.83 1.41 -14.76
C GLY A 310 2.91 2.78 -14.09
N ALA A 311 2.86 3.84 -14.90
CA ALA A 311 3.01 5.22 -14.43
C ALA A 311 1.81 5.67 -13.56
N PRO A 312 2.03 6.61 -12.62
CA PRO A 312 0.95 7.19 -11.83
C PRO A 312 -0.01 7.99 -12.70
N ASP A 313 -1.28 8.08 -12.26
CA ASP A 313 -2.22 9.05 -12.79
C ASP A 313 -1.89 10.47 -12.30
N ALA A 314 -2.63 11.47 -12.79
CA ALA A 314 -2.35 12.86 -12.49
C ALA A 314 -2.52 13.21 -10.99
N LEU A 315 -3.47 12.55 -10.31
CA LEU A 315 -3.72 12.82 -8.89
C LEU A 315 -2.61 12.24 -8.02
N ASP A 316 -2.20 10.99 -8.23
CA ASP A 316 -1.06 10.40 -7.52
C ASP A 316 0.24 11.15 -7.81
N LEU A 317 0.45 11.61 -9.05
CA LEU A 317 1.61 12.44 -9.40
C LEU A 317 1.62 13.75 -8.60
N MET A 318 0.49 14.44 -8.53
CA MET A 318 0.35 15.70 -7.81
C MET A 318 0.58 15.52 -6.31
N VAL A 319 -0.07 14.52 -5.70
CA VAL A 319 0.07 14.26 -4.25
C VAL A 319 1.50 13.82 -3.91
N ALA A 320 2.11 12.96 -4.73
CA ALA A 320 3.49 12.52 -4.52
C ALA A 320 4.48 13.70 -4.51
N VAL A 321 4.36 14.63 -5.46
CA VAL A 321 5.20 15.83 -5.52
C VAL A 321 4.94 16.76 -4.34
N ASN A 322 3.68 16.97 -3.95
CA ASN A 322 3.34 17.87 -2.84
C ASN A 322 3.74 17.27 -1.47
N TYR A 323 3.57 15.97 -1.27
CA TYR A 323 4.06 15.30 -0.04
C TYR A 323 5.59 15.38 0.07
N ALA A 324 6.31 15.21 -1.05
CA ALA A 324 7.76 15.39 -1.09
C ALA A 324 8.18 16.81 -0.70
N ASN A 325 7.53 17.83 -1.26
CA ASN A 325 7.81 19.22 -0.92
C ASN A 325 7.50 19.53 0.54
N LEU A 326 6.36 19.07 1.05
CA LEU A 326 6.01 19.25 2.46
C LEU A 326 7.00 18.55 3.41
N ALA A 327 7.44 17.34 3.07
CA ALA A 327 8.46 16.63 3.84
C ALA A 327 9.77 17.42 3.87
N MET A 328 10.19 18.03 2.76
CA MET A 328 11.36 18.87 2.69
C MET A 328 11.20 20.18 3.49
N ASP A 329 10.02 20.82 3.45
CA ASP A 329 9.73 21.99 4.31
C ASP A 329 9.91 21.67 5.79
N LEU A 330 9.42 20.51 6.24
CA LEU A 330 9.58 20.07 7.63
C LEU A 330 11.04 19.81 7.99
N ILE A 331 11.80 19.17 7.09
CA ILE A 331 13.23 18.89 7.28
C ILE A 331 14.03 20.19 7.40
N THR A 332 13.83 21.12 6.49
CA THR A 332 14.59 22.38 6.45
C THR A 332 14.26 23.33 7.59
N THR A 333 13.04 23.25 8.12
CA THR A 333 12.64 23.97 9.33
C THR A 333 13.00 23.26 10.64
N GLY A 334 13.71 22.11 10.57
CA GLY A 334 14.18 21.37 11.74
C GLY A 334 13.13 20.51 12.44
N VAL A 335 11.95 20.34 11.84
CA VAL A 335 10.89 19.49 12.36
C VAL A 335 11.22 18.02 12.12
N SER A 336 10.86 17.14 13.05
CA SER A 336 10.99 15.68 12.94
C SER A 336 9.85 14.96 13.65
N GLY A 337 9.74 13.64 13.47
CA GLY A 337 8.69 12.83 14.09
C GLY A 337 7.30 13.10 13.53
N ARG A 338 7.23 13.48 12.26
CA ARG A 338 5.98 13.82 11.59
C ARG A 338 5.75 12.94 10.37
N MET A 339 4.49 12.64 10.09
CA MET A 339 4.03 12.12 8.82
C MET A 339 3.34 13.25 8.05
N VAL A 340 3.69 13.44 6.79
CA VAL A 340 2.93 14.32 5.89
C VAL A 340 1.55 13.71 5.66
N ALA A 341 0.53 14.53 5.52
CA ALA A 341 -0.85 14.07 5.40
C ALA A 341 -1.70 15.02 4.55
N LEU A 342 -2.76 14.49 4.00
CA LEU A 342 -3.89 15.25 3.48
C LEU A 342 -5.07 15.09 4.45
N ARG A 343 -5.66 16.17 4.91
CA ARG A 343 -6.85 16.15 5.77
C ARG A 343 -7.82 17.24 5.36
N ASP A 344 -9.07 16.86 5.16
CA ASP A 344 -10.14 17.77 4.71
C ASP A 344 -9.74 18.56 3.45
N GLY A 345 -9.02 17.88 2.52
CA GLY A 345 -8.53 18.49 1.27
C GLY A 345 -7.31 19.39 1.44
N THR A 346 -6.72 19.49 2.64
CA THR A 346 -5.58 20.38 2.94
C THR A 346 -4.32 19.59 3.24
N TYR A 347 -3.21 19.94 2.60
CA TYR A 347 -1.89 19.40 2.93
C TYR A 347 -1.44 19.85 4.32
N THR A 348 -1.09 18.91 5.16
CA THR A 348 -0.70 19.11 6.55
C THR A 348 0.26 18.02 7.02
N HIS A 349 0.58 18.00 8.29
CA HIS A 349 1.37 16.95 8.91
C HIS A 349 0.86 16.59 10.30
N ILE A 350 1.04 15.36 10.71
CA ILE A 350 0.61 14.82 11.99
C ILE A 350 1.77 14.13 12.72
N PRO A 351 1.69 13.90 14.05
CA PRO A 351 2.67 13.05 14.73
C PRO A 351 2.76 11.67 14.09
N MET A 352 3.96 11.11 13.96
CA MET A 352 4.14 9.76 13.42
C MET A 352 3.48 8.69 14.29
N SER A 353 3.40 8.88 15.60
CA SER A 353 2.70 7.99 16.54
C SER A 353 1.20 7.81 16.22
N THR A 354 0.62 8.72 15.43
CA THR A 354 -0.76 8.59 14.95
C THR A 354 -0.95 7.36 14.07
N VAL A 355 0.06 6.97 13.28
CA VAL A 355 -0.03 5.80 12.38
C VAL A 355 -0.41 4.52 13.12
N THR A 356 0.12 4.34 14.33
CA THR A 356 -0.13 3.15 15.16
C THR A 356 -1.27 3.32 16.17
N SER A 357 -1.87 4.51 16.25
CA SER A 357 -2.91 4.82 17.24
C SER A 357 -4.33 4.45 16.80
N GLY A 358 -4.53 4.08 15.55
CA GLY A 358 -5.85 3.77 15.02
C GLY A 358 -5.79 2.89 13.76
N ILE A 359 -6.96 2.62 13.21
CA ILE A 359 -7.16 1.84 12.00
C ILE A 359 -8.07 2.64 11.08
N LYS A 360 -7.68 2.82 9.82
CA LYS A 360 -8.52 3.42 8.79
C LYS A 360 -9.28 2.32 8.05
N ARG A 361 -10.60 2.48 7.98
CA ARG A 361 -11.55 1.58 7.32
C ARG A 361 -12.62 2.40 6.61
N VAL A 362 -13.33 1.77 5.70
CA VAL A 362 -14.54 2.35 5.10
C VAL A 362 -15.57 2.64 6.20
N ASP A 363 -16.11 3.85 6.23
CA ASP A 363 -17.30 4.15 7.02
C ASP A 363 -18.50 3.47 6.38
N VAL A 364 -18.83 2.27 6.90
CA VAL A 364 -19.88 1.40 6.37
C VAL A 364 -21.25 2.09 6.50
N ASP A 365 -21.50 2.77 7.61
CA ASP A 365 -22.80 3.40 7.86
C ASP A 365 -23.07 4.56 6.90
N GLU A 366 -22.04 5.30 6.56
CA GLU A 366 -22.16 6.45 5.64
C GLU A 366 -22.07 6.05 4.17
N LEU A 367 -21.14 5.17 3.80
CA LEU A 367 -20.71 4.98 2.41
C LEU A 367 -21.19 3.68 1.76
N TYR A 368 -21.75 2.74 2.54
CA TYR A 368 -22.06 1.41 2.05
C TYR A 368 -23.44 0.90 2.50
N ASP A 369 -24.20 0.33 1.57
CA ASP A 369 -25.43 -0.38 1.86
C ASP A 369 -25.13 -1.87 2.01
N ALA A 370 -24.99 -2.33 3.26
CA ALA A 370 -24.68 -3.73 3.57
C ALA A 370 -25.81 -4.72 3.20
N LYS A 371 -27.05 -4.25 3.04
CA LYS A 371 -28.20 -5.09 2.62
C LYS A 371 -28.27 -5.26 1.11
N GLN A 372 -27.74 -4.28 0.37
CA GLN A 372 -27.75 -4.28 -1.09
C GLN A 372 -26.36 -4.52 -1.68
N TYR A 373 -25.33 -4.62 -0.85
CA TYR A 373 -23.93 -4.72 -1.29
C TYR A 373 -23.57 -3.65 -2.34
N ARG A 374 -23.90 -2.40 -2.04
CA ARG A 374 -23.69 -1.27 -2.96
C ARG A 374 -23.05 -0.07 -2.29
N PRO A 375 -22.23 0.70 -3.03
CA PRO A 375 -21.83 2.02 -2.58
C PRO A 375 -23.05 2.93 -2.35
N LYS A 376 -23.00 3.72 -1.26
CA LYS A 376 -24.07 4.62 -0.83
C LYS A 376 -23.63 6.10 -0.89
N VAL A 377 -22.84 6.45 -1.88
CA VAL A 377 -22.34 7.81 -2.05
C VAL A 377 -23.46 8.70 -2.59
N ARG A 378 -24.14 9.45 -1.73
CA ARG A 378 -25.31 10.28 -2.13
C ARG A 378 -25.19 11.76 -1.78
N ASN A 379 -24.61 12.08 -0.63
CA ASN A 379 -24.60 13.43 -0.10
C ASN A 379 -23.16 13.95 -0.03
N VAL A 380 -22.71 14.59 -1.10
CA VAL A 380 -21.34 15.14 -1.19
C VAL A 380 -21.25 16.62 -0.79
N LEU A 381 -22.40 17.31 -0.56
CA LEU A 381 -22.40 18.71 -0.14
C LEU A 381 -21.70 18.87 1.20
N GLY A 382 -20.68 19.71 1.24
CA GLY A 382 -19.88 19.95 2.47
C GLY A 382 -18.87 18.86 2.82
N LYS A 383 -18.77 17.81 2.00
CA LYS A 383 -17.75 16.76 2.18
C LYS A 383 -16.43 17.16 1.51
N PRO A 384 -15.29 16.74 2.07
CA PRO A 384 -14.01 16.89 1.41
C PRO A 384 -13.95 16.08 0.10
N MET A 385 -13.00 16.39 -0.77
CA MET A 385 -12.82 15.69 -2.05
C MET A 385 -12.61 14.18 -1.85
N PHE A 386 -11.94 13.80 -0.76
CA PHE A 386 -11.83 12.42 -0.31
C PHE A 386 -12.84 12.22 0.82
N LEU A 387 -13.74 11.27 0.68
CA LEU A 387 -14.96 11.12 1.50
C LEU A 387 -14.73 10.49 2.90
N TYR A 388 -13.50 10.46 3.38
CA TYR A 388 -13.13 9.70 4.59
C TYR A 388 -12.46 10.55 5.65
#